data_261f2360ea6857c65144c6990b348df4
#
_entry.id   261f2360ea6857c65144c6990b348df4
#
_cell.length_a   1.000
_cell.length_b   1.000
_cell.length_c   1.000
_cell.angle_alpha   90.00
_cell.angle_beta   90.00
_cell.angle_gamma   90.00
#
_symmetry.space_group_name_H-M   'P 1'
#
loop_
_entity.id
_entity.type
_entity.pdbx_description
1 polymer ?
#
loop_
_entity_poly.entity_id
_entity_poly.type
_entity_poly.pdbx_seq_one_letter_code
_entity_poly.pdbx_strand_id
1 'polypeptide(L)'
;MEVSVIVPCYNEQETIALLLDAISTQSFPCSKVEVIIADGLSTDQTRYRIENYKSQHPELAIKIIDNRYRVIPSALNRAIEAAQGEFIIRLDAHSIPTPNYIERCVDALKNKRGENVGGVWLIRPGKETWIARAIAVAASHPLGVGDALYRVGGQARAVDTVPFGA
;
A
#
# COMPACT_ATOMS: atom_id res chain seq x y z
N MET A 1 12.78 -12.45 -6.30
CA MET A 1 12.24 -11.33 -5.52
C MET A 1 12.15 -11.73 -4.06
N GLU A 2 12.35 -10.78 -3.14
CA GLU A 2 12.19 -11.03 -1.69
C GLU A 2 10.83 -10.52 -1.21
N VAL A 3 10.37 -9.41 -1.81
CA VAL A 3 9.10 -8.75 -1.47
C VAL A 3 8.23 -8.58 -2.71
N SER A 4 6.95 -8.92 -2.58
CA SER A 4 5.90 -8.58 -3.54
C SER A 4 4.96 -7.54 -2.90
N VAL A 5 5.00 -6.31 -3.41
CA VAL A 5 4.03 -5.27 -3.04
C VAL A 5 2.79 -5.44 -3.91
N ILE A 6 1.65 -5.75 -3.29
CA ILE A 6 0.37 -5.96 -3.97
C ILE A 6 -0.52 -4.74 -3.83
N VAL A 7 -1.05 -4.24 -4.96
CA VAL A 7 -1.80 -2.98 -5.03
C VAL A 7 -3.13 -3.19 -5.73
N PRO A 8 -4.27 -3.21 -5.02
CA PRO A 8 -5.57 -3.11 -5.66
C PRO A 8 -5.74 -1.68 -6.21
N CYS A 9 -6.15 -1.55 -7.47
CA CYS A 9 -6.22 -0.27 -8.16
C CYS A 9 -7.47 -0.16 -9.04
N TYR A 10 -8.13 1.01 -9.01
CA TYR A 10 -9.20 1.35 -9.93
C TYR A 10 -9.40 2.87 -9.98
N ASN A 11 -9.14 3.51 -11.14
CA ASN A 11 -9.27 4.95 -11.37
C ASN A 11 -8.48 5.80 -10.35
N GLU A 12 -7.19 5.56 -10.25
CA GLU A 12 -6.26 6.20 -9.31
C GLU A 12 -5.20 7.07 -10.04
N GLN A 13 -5.60 7.71 -11.14
CA GLN A 13 -4.67 8.52 -11.94
C GLN A 13 -3.95 9.63 -11.15
N GLU A 14 -4.58 10.18 -10.10
CA GLU A 14 -3.99 11.28 -9.32
C GLU A 14 -2.99 10.80 -8.27
N THR A 15 -3.05 9.53 -7.87
CA THR A 15 -2.34 9.01 -6.69
C THR A 15 -1.33 7.92 -7.02
N ILE A 16 -1.56 7.14 -8.07
CA ILE A 16 -0.74 5.96 -8.36
C ILE A 16 0.76 6.28 -8.55
N ALA A 17 1.09 7.39 -9.19
CA ALA A 17 2.48 7.80 -9.36
C ALA A 17 3.15 8.13 -8.02
N LEU A 18 2.42 8.75 -7.09
CA LEU A 18 2.93 9.07 -5.74
C LEU A 18 3.25 7.80 -4.95
N LEU A 19 2.42 6.75 -5.07
CA LEU A 19 2.71 5.45 -4.47
C LEU A 19 3.97 4.84 -5.06
N LEU A 20 4.10 4.82 -6.39
CA LEU A 20 5.27 4.25 -7.08
C LEU A 20 6.56 4.98 -6.71
N ASP A 21 6.53 6.32 -6.63
CA ASP A 21 7.64 7.14 -6.14
C ASP A 21 8.02 6.76 -4.69
N ALA A 22 7.01 6.61 -3.82
CA ALA A 22 7.25 6.23 -2.43
C ALA A 22 7.81 4.80 -2.30
N ILE A 23 7.51 3.88 -3.23
CA ILE A 23 8.09 2.53 -3.26
C ILE A 23 9.52 2.57 -3.81
N SER A 24 9.78 3.33 -4.88
CA SER A 24 11.12 3.41 -5.49
C SER A 24 12.16 4.05 -4.56
N THR A 25 11.71 4.92 -3.64
CA THR A 25 12.56 5.63 -2.66
C THR A 25 12.63 4.95 -1.29
N GLN A 26 12.15 3.71 -1.17
CA GLN A 26 12.29 2.93 0.07
C GLN A 26 13.76 2.62 0.40
N SER A 27 14.09 2.52 1.69
CA SER A 27 15.42 2.06 2.15
C SER A 27 15.70 0.60 1.77
N PHE A 28 14.66 -0.19 1.51
CA PHE A 28 14.78 -1.57 1.04
C PHE A 28 15.14 -1.60 -0.45
N PRO A 29 16.11 -2.44 -0.89
CA PRO A 29 16.60 -2.43 -2.27
C PRO A 29 15.52 -2.72 -3.32
N CYS A 30 15.33 -1.81 -4.28
CA CYS A 30 14.34 -1.99 -5.39
C CYS A 30 14.55 -3.29 -6.17
N SER A 31 15.79 -3.74 -6.34
CA SER A 31 16.12 -4.99 -7.05
C SER A 31 15.55 -6.25 -6.39
N LYS A 32 15.11 -6.14 -5.14
CA LYS A 32 14.48 -7.23 -4.37
C LYS A 32 12.96 -7.10 -4.26
N VAL A 33 12.39 -6.01 -4.81
CA VAL A 33 10.96 -5.69 -4.75
C VAL A 33 10.33 -5.85 -6.12
N GLU A 34 9.16 -6.46 -6.18
CA GLU A 34 8.23 -6.33 -7.30
C GLU A 34 6.94 -5.64 -6.85
N VAL A 35 6.32 -4.91 -7.76
CA VAL A 35 5.03 -4.25 -7.54
C VAL A 35 4.01 -4.88 -8.47
N ILE A 36 2.96 -5.48 -7.92
CA ILE A 36 1.88 -6.12 -8.67
C ILE A 36 0.61 -5.29 -8.51
N ILE A 37 0.23 -4.59 -9.56
CA ILE A 37 -0.95 -3.73 -9.59
C ILE A 37 -2.11 -4.49 -10.21
N ALA A 38 -3.10 -4.85 -9.38
CA ALA A 38 -4.32 -5.50 -9.84
C ALA A 38 -5.37 -4.44 -10.20
N ASP A 39 -5.37 -4.04 -11.47
CA ASP A 39 -6.20 -2.96 -11.99
C ASP A 39 -7.61 -3.43 -12.37
N GLY A 40 -8.62 -2.76 -11.82
CA GLY A 40 -10.04 -3.00 -12.05
C GLY A 40 -10.54 -2.58 -13.44
N LEU A 41 -9.70 -2.60 -14.46
CA LEU A 41 -9.96 -2.07 -15.80
C LEU A 41 -10.28 -0.58 -15.73
N SER A 42 -9.35 0.19 -15.19
CA SER A 42 -9.45 1.65 -15.07
C SER A 42 -9.79 2.31 -16.40
N THR A 43 -10.65 3.32 -16.34
CA THR A 43 -11.16 4.05 -17.50
C THR A 43 -10.56 5.46 -17.65
N ASP A 44 -9.76 5.86 -16.67
CA ASP A 44 -9.00 7.11 -16.62
C ASP A 44 -7.55 6.91 -17.12
N GLN A 45 -6.64 7.82 -16.76
CA GLN A 45 -5.23 7.76 -17.16
C GLN A 45 -4.37 6.83 -16.26
N THR A 46 -4.97 6.06 -15.33
CA THR A 46 -4.23 5.23 -14.36
C THR A 46 -3.23 4.31 -15.06
N ARG A 47 -3.68 3.48 -16.00
CA ARG A 47 -2.81 2.53 -16.73
C ARG A 47 -1.70 3.22 -17.51
N TYR A 48 -2.03 4.31 -18.19
CA TYR A 48 -1.04 5.11 -18.91
C TYR A 48 0.06 5.62 -17.96
N ARG A 49 -0.32 6.14 -16.80
CA ARG A 49 0.64 6.63 -15.80
C ARG A 49 1.53 5.53 -15.25
N ILE A 50 0.99 4.32 -15.01
CA ILE A 50 1.78 3.17 -14.57
C ILE A 50 2.79 2.73 -15.64
N GLU A 51 2.36 2.59 -16.90
CA GLU A 51 3.26 2.18 -17.99
C GLU A 51 4.34 3.23 -18.27
N ASN A 52 3.98 4.52 -18.20
CA ASN A 52 4.95 5.61 -18.32
C ASN A 52 5.97 5.56 -17.17
N TYR A 53 5.52 5.37 -15.94
CA TYR A 53 6.40 5.22 -14.77
C TYR A 53 7.36 4.05 -14.94
N LYS A 54 6.84 2.89 -15.31
CA LYS A 54 7.62 1.67 -15.57
C LYS A 54 8.71 1.86 -16.63
N SER A 55 8.42 2.64 -17.69
CA SER A 55 9.40 2.93 -18.73
C SER A 55 10.53 3.85 -18.25
N GLN A 56 10.26 4.74 -17.29
CA GLN A 56 11.22 5.67 -16.71
C GLN A 56 12.03 5.07 -15.56
N HIS A 57 11.51 4.01 -14.92
CA HIS A 57 12.09 3.35 -13.75
C HIS A 57 12.28 1.84 -13.98
N PRO A 58 13.17 1.44 -14.91
CA PRO A 58 13.40 0.03 -15.24
C PRO A 58 13.99 -0.79 -14.07
N GLU A 59 14.53 -0.12 -13.05
CA GLU A 59 15.05 -0.73 -11.83
C GLU A 59 13.96 -1.30 -10.91
N LEU A 60 12.71 -0.83 -11.03
CA LEU A 60 11.58 -1.31 -10.26
C LEU A 60 10.73 -2.27 -11.11
N ALA A 61 10.64 -3.51 -10.69
CA ALA A 61 9.84 -4.52 -11.38
C ALA A 61 8.35 -4.27 -11.16
N ILE A 62 7.65 -3.69 -12.15
CA ILE A 62 6.21 -3.40 -12.09
C ILE A 62 5.45 -4.31 -13.04
N LYS A 63 4.40 -4.97 -12.54
CA LYS A 63 3.48 -5.82 -13.28
C LYS A 63 2.04 -5.34 -13.10
N ILE A 64 1.33 -5.14 -14.21
CA ILE A 64 -0.11 -4.84 -14.19
C ILE A 64 -0.87 -6.13 -14.54
N ILE A 65 -1.89 -6.45 -13.75
CA ILE A 65 -2.80 -7.56 -14.00
C ILE A 65 -4.25 -7.08 -13.99
N ASP A 66 -5.09 -7.68 -14.82
CA ASP A 66 -6.51 -7.31 -14.89
C ASP A 66 -7.28 -7.87 -13.71
N ASN A 67 -8.08 -7.04 -13.05
CA ASN A 67 -9.11 -7.45 -12.10
C ASN A 67 -10.51 -7.21 -12.69
N ARG A 68 -11.01 -8.16 -13.46
CA ARG A 68 -12.31 -8.04 -14.16
C ARG A 68 -13.51 -7.92 -13.23
N TYR A 69 -13.39 -8.42 -11.99
CA TYR A 69 -14.48 -8.36 -11.00
C TYR A 69 -14.59 -7.00 -10.33
N ARG A 70 -13.58 -6.12 -10.44
CA ARG A 70 -13.54 -4.75 -9.91
C ARG A 70 -13.81 -4.64 -8.41
N VAL A 71 -13.55 -5.70 -7.66
CA VAL A 71 -13.65 -5.73 -6.19
C VAL A 71 -12.28 -6.01 -5.57
N ILE A 72 -12.02 -5.39 -4.42
CA ILE A 72 -10.72 -5.46 -3.72
C ILE A 72 -10.30 -6.91 -3.42
N PRO A 73 -11.17 -7.80 -2.87
CA PRO A 73 -10.75 -9.18 -2.58
C PRO A 73 -10.26 -9.94 -3.81
N SER A 74 -10.92 -9.76 -4.97
CA SER A 74 -10.47 -10.36 -6.22
C SER A 74 -9.14 -9.79 -6.70
N ALA A 75 -8.93 -8.48 -6.55
CA ALA A 75 -7.65 -7.83 -6.88
C ALA A 75 -6.52 -8.42 -6.05
N LEU A 76 -6.72 -8.54 -4.74
CA LEU A 76 -5.71 -9.07 -3.82
C LEU A 76 -5.40 -10.54 -4.13
N ASN A 77 -6.40 -11.41 -4.31
CA ASN A 77 -6.18 -12.81 -4.64
C ASN A 77 -5.38 -12.97 -5.94
N ARG A 78 -5.73 -12.22 -6.99
CA ARG A 78 -4.99 -12.26 -8.26
C ARG A 78 -3.56 -11.75 -8.12
N ALA A 79 -3.35 -10.72 -7.30
CA ALA A 79 -2.00 -10.21 -7.04
C ALA A 79 -1.17 -11.20 -6.23
N ILE A 80 -1.75 -11.87 -5.23
CA ILE A 80 -1.10 -12.94 -4.46
C ILE A 80 -0.73 -14.12 -5.36
N GLU A 81 -1.63 -14.57 -6.25
CA GLU A 81 -1.35 -15.63 -7.22
C GLU A 81 -0.20 -15.30 -8.18
N ALA A 82 0.01 -14.02 -8.47
CA ALA A 82 1.06 -13.54 -9.36
C ALA A 82 2.37 -13.19 -8.63
N ALA A 83 2.38 -13.19 -7.30
CA ALA A 83 3.51 -12.82 -6.44
C ALA A 83 4.62 -13.89 -6.48
N GLN A 84 5.88 -13.43 -6.47
CA GLN A 84 7.08 -14.28 -6.45
C GLN A 84 7.95 -14.01 -5.21
N GLY A 85 7.63 -12.99 -4.43
CA GLY A 85 8.34 -12.65 -3.20
C GLY A 85 7.97 -13.57 -2.06
N GLU A 86 8.89 -13.77 -1.14
CA GLU A 86 8.68 -14.51 0.11
C GLU A 86 7.71 -13.76 1.03
N PHE A 87 7.82 -12.42 1.04
CA PHE A 87 6.97 -11.54 1.83
C PHE A 87 6.00 -10.79 0.92
N ILE A 88 4.73 -10.73 1.33
CA ILE A 88 3.70 -10.00 0.62
C ILE A 88 3.32 -8.77 1.44
N ILE A 89 3.44 -7.59 0.85
CA ILE A 89 3.06 -6.32 1.47
C ILE A 89 1.89 -5.72 0.69
N ARG A 90 0.77 -5.48 1.36
CA ARG A 90 -0.35 -4.76 0.76
C ARG A 90 -0.18 -3.26 0.93
N LEU A 91 -0.33 -2.52 -0.16
CA LEU A 91 -0.47 -1.07 -0.17
C LEU A 91 -1.67 -0.67 -1.04
N ASP A 92 -2.44 0.32 -0.61
CA ASP A 92 -3.52 0.87 -1.44
C ASP A 92 -2.96 1.93 -2.40
N ALA A 93 -3.55 2.06 -3.60
CA ALA A 93 -3.07 2.90 -4.70
C ALA A 93 -2.97 4.42 -4.37
N HIS A 94 -3.61 4.86 -3.27
CA HIS A 94 -3.55 6.22 -2.74
C HIS A 94 -2.80 6.33 -1.39
N SER A 95 -2.04 5.31 -1.02
CA SER A 95 -1.20 5.35 0.18
C SER A 95 0.22 5.85 -0.15
N ILE A 96 0.87 6.45 0.85
CA ILE A 96 2.28 6.89 0.75
C ILE A 96 3.02 6.28 1.94
N PRO A 97 3.69 5.12 1.75
CA PRO A 97 4.46 4.51 2.82
C PRO A 97 5.65 5.40 3.23
N THR A 98 6.02 5.34 4.52
CA THR A 98 7.25 6.01 5.00
C THR A 98 8.48 5.36 4.37
N PRO A 99 9.62 6.09 4.22
CA PRO A 99 10.80 5.60 3.48
C PRO A 99 11.39 4.26 3.96
N ASN A 100 11.11 3.84 5.18
CA ASN A 100 11.60 2.59 5.76
C ASN A 100 10.49 1.56 6.04
N TYR A 101 9.31 1.72 5.42
CA TYR A 101 8.15 0.88 5.71
C TYR A 101 8.39 -0.58 5.33
N ILE A 102 8.84 -0.83 4.09
CA ILE A 102 9.12 -2.18 3.59
C ILE A 102 10.19 -2.88 4.44
N GLU A 103 11.31 -2.18 4.71
CA GLU A 103 12.40 -2.71 5.52
C GLU A 103 11.92 -3.12 6.92
N ARG A 104 11.14 -2.26 7.59
CA ARG A 104 10.59 -2.54 8.92
C ARG A 104 9.62 -3.71 8.94
N CYS A 105 8.78 -3.86 7.91
CA CYS A 105 7.89 -5.00 7.77
C CYS A 105 8.69 -6.30 7.61
N VAL A 106 9.65 -6.33 6.70
CA VAL A 106 10.52 -7.49 6.47
C VAL A 106 11.31 -7.87 7.72
N ASP A 107 11.89 -6.89 8.41
CA ASP A 107 12.61 -7.13 9.67
C ASP A 107 11.70 -7.72 10.76
N ALA A 108 10.48 -7.22 10.88
CA ALA A 108 9.55 -7.71 11.88
C ALA A 108 9.10 -9.16 11.60
N LEU A 109 8.84 -9.49 10.31
CA LEU A 109 8.48 -10.84 9.88
C LEU A 109 9.65 -11.82 10.07
N LYS A 110 10.87 -11.46 9.64
CA LYS A 110 12.09 -12.28 9.82
C LYS A 110 12.40 -12.56 11.27
N ASN A 111 12.18 -11.58 12.14
CA ASN A 111 12.37 -11.71 13.60
C ASN A 111 11.15 -12.32 14.30
N LYS A 112 10.17 -12.84 13.56
CA LYS A 112 8.98 -13.52 14.09
C LYS A 112 8.21 -12.70 15.14
N ARG A 113 8.15 -11.37 14.95
CA ARG A 113 7.39 -10.46 15.82
C ARG A 113 5.88 -10.55 15.60
N GLY A 114 5.44 -11.20 14.53
CA GLY A 114 4.06 -11.47 14.15
C GLY A 114 4.02 -12.18 12.81
N GLU A 115 2.92 -12.84 12.51
CA GLU A 115 2.65 -13.46 11.19
C GLU A 115 2.05 -12.45 10.20
N ASN A 116 1.53 -11.34 10.72
CA ASN A 116 1.06 -10.18 9.98
C ASN A 116 1.51 -8.92 10.73
N VAL A 117 2.24 -8.04 10.06
CA VAL A 117 2.80 -6.83 10.65
C VAL A 117 2.39 -5.61 9.83
N GLY A 118 2.21 -4.47 10.47
CA GLY A 118 1.81 -3.24 9.79
C GLY A 118 2.15 -1.99 10.58
N GLY A 119 1.83 -0.83 10.00
CA GLY A 119 2.12 0.46 10.57
C GLY A 119 0.88 1.22 11.04
N VAL A 120 1.14 2.39 11.60
CA VAL A 120 0.11 3.37 11.96
C VAL A 120 -0.17 4.27 10.76
N TRP A 121 -1.44 4.55 10.52
CA TRP A 121 -1.89 5.43 9.44
C TRP A 121 -1.88 6.89 9.89
N LEU A 122 -1.23 7.71 9.10
CA LEU A 122 -1.33 9.16 9.20
C LEU A 122 -2.42 9.65 8.24
N ILE A 123 -3.63 9.79 8.75
CA ILE A 123 -4.78 10.20 7.94
C ILE A 123 -4.66 11.69 7.65
N ARG A 124 -4.59 12.05 6.37
CA ARG A 124 -4.53 13.43 5.89
C ARG A 124 -5.83 13.82 5.18
N PRO A 125 -6.25 15.09 5.23
CA PRO A 125 -7.41 15.54 4.49
C PRO A 125 -7.14 15.43 2.98
N GLY A 126 -8.09 14.85 2.22
CA GLY A 126 -7.97 14.71 0.77
C GLY A 126 -8.10 16.04 0.00
N LYS A 127 -8.58 17.11 0.66
CA LYS A 127 -8.70 18.47 0.13
C LYS A 127 -8.48 19.50 1.24
N GLU A 128 -8.04 20.71 0.86
CA GLU A 128 -7.83 21.84 1.79
C GLU A 128 -9.15 22.54 2.19
N THR A 129 -10.16 21.76 2.61
CA THR A 129 -11.44 22.26 3.09
C THR A 129 -11.59 21.96 4.58
N TRP A 130 -12.37 22.77 5.31
CA TRP A 130 -12.64 22.55 6.71
C TRP A 130 -13.35 21.21 6.97
N ILE A 131 -14.25 20.80 6.08
CA ILE A 131 -14.95 19.50 6.14
C ILE A 131 -13.95 18.34 6.03
N ALA A 132 -13.05 18.38 5.04
CA ALA A 132 -12.04 17.33 4.86
C ALA A 132 -11.09 17.24 6.06
N ARG A 133 -10.71 18.38 6.66
CA ARG A 133 -9.93 18.43 7.90
C ARG A 133 -10.69 17.84 9.08
N ALA A 134 -11.97 18.17 9.25
CA ALA A 134 -12.82 17.61 10.31
C ALA A 134 -12.97 16.07 10.16
N ILE A 135 -13.15 15.56 8.94
CA ILE A 135 -13.21 14.13 8.66
C ILE A 135 -11.88 13.45 9.02
N ALA A 136 -10.74 14.02 8.63
CA ALA A 136 -9.42 13.46 8.94
C ALA A 136 -9.19 13.40 10.46
N VAL A 137 -9.55 14.45 11.21
CA VAL A 137 -9.47 14.47 12.67
C VAL A 137 -10.37 13.40 13.28
N ALA A 138 -11.63 13.31 12.88
CA ALA A 138 -12.57 12.31 13.40
C ALA A 138 -12.11 10.87 13.10
N ALA A 139 -11.53 10.65 11.92
CA ALA A 139 -11.04 9.34 11.48
C ALA A 139 -9.71 8.90 12.17
N SER A 140 -9.04 9.80 12.89
CA SER A 140 -7.82 9.53 13.67
C SER A 140 -8.01 9.70 15.18
N HIS A 141 -9.24 10.03 15.63
CA HIS A 141 -9.51 10.30 17.05
C HIS A 141 -10.17 9.11 17.73
N PRO A 142 -9.77 8.74 18.96
CA PRO A 142 -10.33 7.59 19.69
C PRO A 142 -11.86 7.61 19.81
N LEU A 143 -12.49 8.79 20.00
CA LEU A 143 -13.95 8.91 20.03
C LEU A 143 -14.64 8.59 18.70
N GLY A 144 -13.91 8.72 17.55
CA GLY A 144 -14.46 8.44 16.23
C GLY A 144 -14.20 7.00 15.76
N VAL A 145 -13.11 6.38 16.22
CA VAL A 145 -12.65 5.07 15.72
C VAL A 145 -12.39 4.03 16.81
N GLY A 146 -12.72 4.35 18.07
CA GLY A 146 -12.53 3.45 19.20
C GLY A 146 -11.06 3.13 19.43
N ASP A 147 -10.76 1.87 19.63
CA ASP A 147 -9.42 1.32 19.90
C ASP A 147 -8.67 0.86 18.63
N ALA A 148 -9.05 1.36 17.46
CA ALA A 148 -8.37 1.08 16.19
C ALA A 148 -6.93 1.64 16.21
N LEU A 149 -6.01 0.91 16.83
CA LEU A 149 -4.63 1.34 17.09
C LEU A 149 -3.86 1.73 15.84
N TYR A 150 -4.17 1.14 14.70
CA TYR A 150 -3.59 1.52 13.40
C TYR A 150 -4.00 2.93 12.95
N ARG A 151 -5.00 3.58 13.59
CA ARG A 151 -5.44 4.96 13.32
C ARG A 151 -5.06 5.93 14.42
N VAL A 152 -5.10 5.51 15.67
CA VAL A 152 -4.80 6.37 16.83
C VAL A 152 -3.32 6.38 17.18
N GLY A 153 -2.56 5.39 16.72
CA GLY A 153 -1.15 5.25 17.03
C GLY A 153 -0.89 4.56 18.37
N GLY A 154 0.39 4.48 18.73
CA GLY A 154 0.83 3.84 19.97
C GLY A 154 2.22 3.22 19.84
N GLN A 155 2.67 2.55 20.90
CA GLN A 155 3.90 1.77 20.88
C GLN A 155 3.68 0.45 20.10
N ALA A 156 4.75 -0.08 19.48
CA ALA A 156 4.72 -1.37 18.82
C ALA A 156 4.32 -2.48 19.80
N ARG A 157 3.23 -3.19 19.47
CA ARG A 157 2.69 -4.28 20.28
C ARG A 157 1.85 -5.23 19.43
N ALA A 158 1.54 -6.40 19.96
CA ALA A 158 0.54 -7.29 19.38
C ALA A 158 -0.84 -6.61 19.39
N VAL A 159 -1.57 -6.73 18.27
CA VAL A 159 -2.91 -6.19 18.06
C VAL A 159 -3.77 -7.29 17.43
N ASP A 160 -5.09 -7.15 17.53
CA ASP A 160 -6.05 -8.08 16.94
C ASP A 160 -6.32 -7.81 15.45
N THR A 161 -5.98 -6.61 14.97
CA THR A 161 -6.27 -6.17 13.60
C THR A 161 -5.10 -5.40 13.00
N VAL A 162 -4.60 -5.91 11.86
CA VAL A 162 -3.66 -5.24 10.96
C VAL A 162 -4.33 -5.15 9.59
N PRO A 163 -4.98 -4.02 9.24
CA PRO A 163 -5.83 -3.94 8.04
C PRO A 163 -5.05 -3.93 6.72
N PHE A 164 -3.84 -3.41 6.73
CA PHE A 164 -2.87 -3.48 5.63
C PHE A 164 -1.54 -3.87 6.23
N GLY A 165 -1.05 -5.00 5.86
CA GLY A 165 0.13 -5.55 6.47
C GLY A 165 1.02 -6.29 5.49
N ALA A 166 2.03 -6.85 6.04
CA ALA A 166 3.00 -7.72 5.39
C ALA A 166 2.97 -9.08 6.03
#